data_743a05a2f1a9357afc776df89e6cb4b4
#
_entry.id   743a05a2f1a9357afc776df89e6cb4b4
#
_cell.length_a   1.000
_cell.length_b   1.000
_cell.length_c   1.000
_cell.angle_alpha   90.00
_cell.angle_beta   90.00
_cell.angle_gamma   90.00
#
_symmetry.space_group_name_H-M   'P 1'
#
loop_
_entity.id
_entity.type
_entity.pdbx_description
1 polymer ?
#
loop_
_entity_poly.entity_id
_entity_poly.type
_entity_poly.pdbx_seq_one_letter_code
_entity_poly.pdbx_strand_id
1 'polypeptide(L)'
;TWVDGAADISFTGDTSDAASGDFSVMDHVLLCGSCSNSGNTGTYMDDVIIWDDDGSAFAGRLTDRHRIRTIFPDANGSVNDFTPLSGTNVENVDEAICDMGTSYTSATAAGEDMFRFNSISFAPQEIYGVYAEALVRREGLLTHTGRIKATRGSLTLNGTTMSVDPTWRAERLELIRDPLTGSRWTKAKLLAGLEIGYERVS
;
A
#
# COMPACT_ATOMS: atom_id res chain seq x y z
N THR A 1 -11.45 22.23 -0.56
CA THR A 1 -9.98 22.19 -0.61
C THR A 1 -9.40 22.87 0.61
N TRP A 2 -8.25 22.42 1.05
CA TRP A 2 -7.48 23.00 2.15
C TRP A 2 -6.05 23.22 1.66
N VAL A 3 -5.49 24.34 1.97
CA VAL A 3 -4.10 24.66 1.70
C VAL A 3 -3.44 24.98 3.02
N ASP A 4 -2.34 24.28 3.36
CA ASP A 4 -1.60 24.43 4.62
C ASP A 4 -2.45 24.39 5.90
N GLY A 5 -3.52 23.58 5.86
CA GLY A 5 -4.46 23.44 6.99
C GLY A 5 -5.53 24.54 7.08
N ALA A 6 -5.58 25.48 6.13
CA ALA A 6 -6.64 26.47 6.02
C ALA A 6 -7.64 26.05 4.92
N ALA A 7 -8.93 26.32 5.12
CA ALA A 7 -9.93 26.09 4.08
C ALA A 7 -9.72 27.07 2.94
N ASP A 8 -9.47 26.56 1.74
CA ASP A 8 -9.28 27.34 0.52
C ASP A 8 -10.59 27.37 -0.31
N ILE A 9 -11.06 26.21 -0.71
CA ILE A 9 -12.32 26.08 -1.42
C ILE A 9 -13.25 25.14 -0.63
N SER A 10 -14.43 25.62 -0.30
CA SER A 10 -15.51 24.81 0.27
C SER A 10 -16.71 24.88 -0.64
N PHE A 11 -17.19 23.73 -1.07
CA PHE A 11 -18.42 23.60 -1.83
C PHE A 11 -19.35 22.60 -1.14
N THR A 12 -20.59 23.00 -0.97
CA THR A 12 -21.65 22.10 -0.45
C THR A 12 -22.79 22.12 -1.47
N GLY A 13 -23.05 20.98 -2.08
CA GLY A 13 -24.09 20.86 -3.08
C GLY A 13 -23.84 19.67 -4.00
N ASP A 14 -24.81 19.42 -4.86
CA ASP A 14 -24.69 18.41 -5.90
C ASP A 14 -23.72 18.91 -6.99
N THR A 15 -22.69 18.14 -7.28
CA THR A 15 -21.74 18.38 -8.37
C THR A 15 -22.13 17.66 -9.65
N SER A 16 -23.20 16.88 -9.63
CA SER A 16 -23.73 16.22 -10.82
C SER A 16 -24.36 17.22 -11.79
N ASP A 17 -24.19 16.98 -13.08
CA ASP A 17 -24.95 17.69 -14.10
C ASP A 17 -26.34 17.06 -14.23
N ALA A 18 -27.33 17.76 -13.78
CA ALA A 18 -28.73 17.32 -13.85
C ALA A 18 -29.23 16.97 -15.27
N ALA A 19 -28.49 17.38 -16.30
CA ALA A 19 -28.78 17.03 -17.70
C ALA A 19 -28.30 15.64 -18.11
N SER A 20 -27.35 15.04 -17.35
CA SER A 20 -26.70 13.77 -17.71
C SER A 20 -27.15 12.56 -16.87
N GLY A 21 -28.07 12.73 -15.93
CA GLY A 21 -28.61 11.70 -15.05
C GLY A 21 -27.96 11.71 -13.66
N ASP A 22 -28.57 11.00 -12.74
CA ASP A 22 -28.10 10.86 -11.36
C ASP A 22 -26.89 9.95 -11.31
N PHE A 23 -25.70 10.53 -11.19
CA PHE A 23 -24.46 9.79 -10.94
C PHE A 23 -24.27 9.66 -9.43
N SER A 24 -24.77 8.60 -8.87
CA SER A 24 -24.57 8.26 -7.45
C SER A 24 -23.14 7.77 -7.14
N VAL A 25 -22.27 7.68 -8.14
CA VAL A 25 -20.90 7.17 -7.99
C VAL A 25 -19.95 8.10 -8.72
N MET A 26 -18.93 8.56 -8.02
CA MET A 26 -17.80 9.26 -8.63
C MET A 26 -16.87 8.21 -9.27
N ASP A 27 -16.82 8.16 -10.59
CA ASP A 27 -16.03 7.20 -11.34
C ASP A 27 -14.59 7.70 -11.66
N HIS A 28 -14.36 9.01 -11.59
CA HIS A 28 -13.02 9.57 -11.72
C HIS A 28 -12.90 10.96 -11.10
N VAL A 29 -11.71 11.31 -10.66
CA VAL A 29 -11.32 12.64 -10.19
C VAL A 29 -10.18 13.17 -11.05
N LEU A 30 -10.39 14.34 -11.65
CA LEU A 30 -9.37 15.02 -12.42
C LEU A 30 -8.63 16.02 -11.54
N LEU A 31 -7.37 15.72 -11.22
CA LEU A 31 -6.50 16.54 -10.39
C LEU A 31 -5.49 17.31 -11.25
N CYS A 32 -5.97 18.10 -12.21
CA CYS A 32 -5.08 18.94 -12.99
C CYS A 32 -5.64 20.37 -13.08
N GLY A 33 -4.75 21.33 -12.98
CA GLY A 33 -5.05 22.71 -13.40
C GLY A 33 -5.21 22.77 -14.92
N SER A 34 -5.83 23.82 -15.43
CA SER A 34 -6.03 24.05 -16.86
C SER A 34 -4.75 23.76 -17.67
N CYS A 35 -4.80 22.71 -18.48
CA CYS A 35 -3.77 22.41 -19.45
C CYS A 35 -3.85 23.38 -20.64
N SER A 36 -3.61 24.67 -20.40
CA SER A 36 -3.43 25.60 -21.50
C SER A 36 -2.07 25.35 -22.12
N ASN A 37 -2.07 25.19 -23.43
CA ASN A 37 -0.97 24.72 -24.27
C ASN A 37 0.26 25.65 -24.35
N SER A 38 0.48 26.52 -23.40
CA SER A 38 1.58 27.48 -23.43
C SER A 38 2.39 27.48 -22.14
N GLY A 39 3.40 26.64 -22.11
CA GLY A 39 4.41 26.67 -21.07
C GLY A 39 4.38 25.42 -20.15
N ASN A 40 5.53 24.85 -20.04
CA ASN A 40 5.84 23.61 -19.31
C ASN A 40 5.76 23.81 -17.78
N THR A 41 4.59 24.16 -17.26
CA THR A 41 4.36 24.22 -15.80
C THR A 41 3.72 22.92 -15.36
N GLY A 42 4.54 21.94 -14.95
CA GLY A 42 4.05 20.74 -14.30
C GLY A 42 3.35 21.09 -12.99
N THR A 43 2.19 20.51 -12.76
CA THR A 43 1.56 20.52 -11.44
C THR A 43 2.12 19.35 -10.66
N TYR A 44 2.75 19.64 -9.53
CA TYR A 44 3.22 18.61 -8.61
C TYR A 44 2.19 18.46 -7.49
N MET A 45 1.80 17.23 -7.22
CA MET A 45 0.88 16.90 -6.13
C MET A 45 1.55 15.87 -5.24
N ASP A 46 1.37 16.03 -3.95
CA ASP A 46 1.84 15.12 -2.92
C ASP A 46 0.72 14.90 -1.90
N ASP A 47 0.71 13.73 -1.25
CA ASP A 47 -0.24 13.36 -0.21
C ASP A 47 -1.73 13.58 -0.61
N VAL A 48 -2.11 13.23 -1.84
CA VAL A 48 -3.50 13.38 -2.32
C VAL A 48 -4.38 12.31 -1.66
N ILE A 49 -5.44 12.75 -0.97
CA ILE A 49 -6.40 11.87 -0.30
C ILE A 49 -7.79 12.21 -0.82
N ILE A 50 -8.48 11.20 -1.34
CA ILE A 50 -9.87 11.28 -1.77
C ILE A 50 -10.66 10.34 -0.87
N TRP A 51 -11.72 10.83 -0.25
CA TRP A 51 -12.57 10.04 0.63
C TRP A 51 -14.04 10.43 0.47
N ASP A 52 -14.90 9.51 0.83
CA ASP A 52 -16.32 9.76 1.09
C ASP A 52 -16.60 9.62 2.60
N ASP A 53 -17.75 10.04 3.06
CA ASP A 53 -18.20 9.94 4.44
C ASP A 53 -19.16 8.76 4.68
N ASP A 54 -19.44 7.96 3.68
CA ASP A 54 -20.33 6.81 3.77
C ASP A 54 -19.67 5.59 4.42
N GLY A 55 -18.33 5.56 4.46
CA GLY A 55 -17.54 4.46 4.99
C GLY A 55 -17.27 4.55 6.49
N SER A 56 -17.47 3.46 7.21
CA SER A 56 -17.16 3.38 8.65
C SER A 56 -15.65 3.43 8.97
N ALA A 57 -14.78 3.23 7.99
CA ALA A 57 -13.33 3.20 8.20
C ALA A 57 -12.72 4.60 8.32
N PHE A 58 -13.26 5.55 7.57
CA PHE A 58 -12.79 6.93 7.49
C PHE A 58 -13.93 7.93 7.70
N ALA A 59 -14.99 7.51 8.44
CA ALA A 59 -16.11 8.39 8.75
C ALA A 59 -15.62 9.62 9.53
N GLY A 60 -15.81 10.77 8.94
CA GLY A 60 -15.44 12.06 9.51
C GLY A 60 -14.43 12.82 8.64
N ARG A 61 -14.54 14.14 8.72
CA ARG A 61 -13.67 15.06 7.98
C ARG A 61 -12.20 14.88 8.44
N LEU A 62 -11.33 14.74 7.48
CA LEU A 62 -9.89 14.80 7.74
C LEU A 62 -9.53 16.25 8.09
N THR A 63 -9.38 16.54 9.38
CA THR A 63 -9.12 17.90 9.89
C THR A 63 -7.67 18.22 10.04
N ASP A 64 -6.81 17.19 10.02
CA ASP A 64 -5.37 17.29 10.26
C ASP A 64 -4.55 16.87 9.04
N ARG A 65 -3.26 17.12 9.09
CA ARG A 65 -2.32 16.70 8.06
C ARG A 65 -2.19 15.18 8.04
N HIS A 66 -2.83 14.56 7.06
CA HIS A 66 -2.66 13.15 6.78
C HIS A 66 -1.44 12.94 5.92
N ARG A 67 -0.68 11.88 6.18
CA ARG A 67 0.51 11.53 5.41
C ARG A 67 0.56 10.04 5.15
N ILE A 68 0.95 9.68 3.95
CA ILE A 68 1.38 8.34 3.62
C ILE A 68 2.85 8.24 4.01
N ARG A 69 3.20 7.19 4.75
CA ARG A 69 4.57 6.89 5.14
C ARG A 69 4.91 5.47 4.75
N THR A 70 5.89 5.32 3.90
CA THR A 70 6.44 4.02 3.56
C THR A 70 7.35 3.54 4.67
N ILE A 71 7.23 2.27 5.01
CA ILE A 71 8.07 1.55 5.96
C ILE A 71 8.64 0.37 5.20
N PHE A 72 9.94 0.19 5.29
CA PHE A 72 10.64 -0.94 4.70
C PHE A 72 10.88 -2.01 5.77
N PRO A 73 10.97 -3.29 5.39
CA PRO A 73 11.36 -4.34 6.32
C PRO A 73 12.79 -4.10 6.84
N ASP A 74 13.04 -4.45 8.08
CA ASP A 74 14.34 -4.31 8.73
C ASP A 74 14.84 -5.60 9.38
N ALA A 75 14.08 -6.69 9.22
CA ALA A 75 14.49 -8.03 9.63
C ALA A 75 13.74 -9.11 8.85
N ASN A 76 14.39 -10.27 8.72
CA ASN A 76 13.71 -11.47 8.26
C ASN A 76 12.61 -11.87 9.24
N GLY A 77 11.50 -12.38 8.72
CA GLY A 77 10.38 -12.89 9.49
C GLY A 77 10.57 -14.35 9.94
N SER A 78 9.44 -14.98 10.26
CA SER A 78 9.41 -16.35 10.78
C SER A 78 9.68 -17.41 9.71
N VAL A 79 9.48 -17.09 8.44
CA VAL A 79 9.70 -18.01 7.30
C VAL A 79 10.51 -17.30 6.24
N ASN A 80 11.48 -18.00 5.65
CA ASN A 80 12.40 -17.49 4.63
C ASN A 80 12.73 -18.64 3.67
N ASP A 81 11.77 -19.01 2.83
CA ASP A 81 11.90 -20.12 1.87
C ASP A 81 12.49 -19.67 0.54
N PHE A 82 12.50 -18.36 0.25
CA PHE A 82 13.07 -17.85 -0.98
C PHE A 82 14.58 -17.71 -0.88
N THR A 83 15.21 -17.76 -2.03
CA THR A 83 16.66 -17.60 -2.13
C THR A 83 16.98 -16.13 -2.43
N PRO A 84 17.75 -15.45 -1.57
CA PRO A 84 18.18 -14.08 -1.86
C PRO A 84 19.25 -14.08 -2.97
N LEU A 85 19.31 -13.02 -3.74
CA LEU A 85 20.37 -12.83 -4.74
C LEU A 85 21.75 -12.76 -4.07
N SER A 86 21.82 -12.09 -2.91
CA SER A 86 23.01 -11.99 -2.08
C SER A 86 22.62 -11.76 -0.62
N GLY A 87 23.49 -12.07 0.33
CA GLY A 87 23.25 -11.79 1.75
C GLY A 87 22.03 -12.49 2.33
N THR A 88 21.20 -11.75 3.02
CA THR A 88 19.95 -12.22 3.64
C THR A 88 18.72 -11.79 2.83
N ASN A 89 17.56 -12.41 3.06
CA ASN A 89 16.34 -12.09 2.32
C ASN A 89 15.94 -10.63 2.54
N VAL A 90 16.02 -10.11 3.76
CA VAL A 90 15.67 -8.73 4.05
C VAL A 90 16.57 -7.73 3.32
N GLU A 91 17.87 -7.98 3.21
CA GLU A 91 18.82 -7.12 2.49
C GLU A 91 18.56 -7.03 0.98
N ASN A 92 17.63 -7.81 0.46
CA ASN A 92 17.25 -7.81 -0.95
C ASN A 92 15.84 -7.25 -1.20
N VAL A 93 15.19 -6.68 -0.16
CA VAL A 93 13.83 -6.12 -0.25
C VAL A 93 13.63 -4.88 0.64
N ASP A 94 14.69 -4.34 1.23
CA ASP A 94 14.63 -3.20 2.16
C ASP A 94 14.93 -1.83 1.50
N GLU A 95 15.11 -1.79 0.19
CA GLU A 95 15.48 -0.59 -0.53
C GLU A 95 14.32 0.42 -0.62
N ALA A 96 14.65 1.67 -0.33
CA ALA A 96 13.72 2.79 -0.49
C ALA A 96 13.33 3.06 -1.95
N ILE A 97 14.16 2.64 -2.89
CA ILE A 97 13.92 2.71 -4.32
C ILE A 97 14.13 1.31 -4.89
N CYS A 98 13.06 0.72 -5.39
CA CYS A 98 13.14 -0.60 -6.01
C CYS A 98 14.08 -0.56 -7.22
N ASP A 99 15.12 -1.37 -7.20
CA ASP A 99 16.14 -1.46 -8.24
C ASP A 99 15.85 -2.52 -9.33
N MET A 100 14.71 -3.19 -9.22
CA MET A 100 14.10 -4.08 -10.22
C MET A 100 15.00 -5.19 -10.80
N GLY A 101 16.08 -5.55 -10.15
CA GLY A 101 16.90 -6.65 -10.67
C GLY A 101 18.31 -6.72 -10.16
N THR A 102 18.73 -5.81 -9.30
CA THR A 102 20.02 -5.85 -8.61
C THR A 102 19.91 -6.33 -7.17
N SER A 103 18.71 -6.26 -6.56
CA SER A 103 18.37 -6.97 -5.32
C SER A 103 16.97 -7.57 -5.40
N TYR A 104 16.83 -8.83 -5.03
CA TYR A 104 15.55 -9.55 -4.99
C TYR A 104 15.69 -10.89 -4.28
N THR A 105 14.58 -11.44 -3.84
CA THR A 105 14.47 -12.85 -3.46
C THR A 105 13.74 -13.64 -4.53
N SER A 106 14.07 -14.92 -4.68
CA SER A 106 13.50 -15.77 -5.73
C SER A 106 13.05 -17.12 -5.17
N ALA A 107 11.97 -17.67 -5.75
CA ALA A 107 11.46 -18.99 -5.42
C ALA A 107 11.38 -19.89 -6.65
N THR A 108 11.91 -21.09 -6.59
CA THR A 108 11.79 -22.12 -7.62
C THR A 108 10.65 -23.12 -7.35
N ALA A 109 10.12 -23.14 -6.14
CA ALA A 109 9.01 -23.98 -5.68
C ALA A 109 8.02 -23.14 -4.86
N ALA A 110 6.87 -23.72 -4.51
CA ALA A 110 5.95 -23.12 -3.54
C ALA A 110 6.67 -22.90 -2.19
N GLY A 111 6.40 -21.78 -1.58
CA GLY A 111 7.05 -21.34 -0.35
C GLY A 111 6.72 -19.88 -0.03
N GLU A 112 7.25 -19.36 1.04
CA GLU A 112 6.97 -17.99 1.48
C GLU A 112 8.20 -17.30 2.08
N ASP A 113 8.27 -15.99 1.86
CA ASP A 113 9.19 -15.10 2.58
C ASP A 113 8.38 -14.11 3.40
N MET A 114 8.68 -14.05 4.69
CA MET A 114 8.05 -13.13 5.63
C MET A 114 9.08 -12.17 6.20
N PHE A 115 8.67 -10.92 6.42
CA PHE A 115 9.55 -9.84 6.88
C PHE A 115 8.94 -9.12 8.06
N ARG A 116 9.79 -8.58 8.94
CA ARG A 116 9.44 -7.78 10.12
C ARG A 116 9.77 -6.32 9.92
N PHE A 117 9.04 -5.51 10.68
CA PHE A 117 9.16 -4.05 10.71
C PHE A 117 9.36 -3.67 12.18
N ASN A 118 10.60 -3.74 12.66
CA ASN A 118 10.91 -3.54 14.09
C ASN A 118 11.05 -2.05 14.44
N SER A 119 11.23 -1.19 13.44
CA SER A 119 11.41 0.23 13.66
C SER A 119 10.46 1.09 12.83
N ILE A 120 9.98 2.15 13.42
CA ILE A 120 9.22 3.21 12.76
C ILE A 120 9.81 4.54 13.19
N SER A 121 10.43 5.25 12.27
CA SER A 121 11.19 6.48 12.53
C SER A 121 10.32 7.70 12.87
N PHE A 122 8.99 7.59 12.74
CA PHE A 122 8.04 8.66 13.04
C PHE A 122 7.11 8.27 14.20
N ALA A 123 6.46 9.27 14.79
CA ALA A 123 5.49 9.10 15.86
C ALA A 123 4.08 9.46 15.37
N PRO A 124 3.32 8.51 14.80
CA PRO A 124 1.96 8.78 14.36
C PRO A 124 1.05 9.01 15.55
N GLN A 125 0.18 10.01 15.48
CA GLN A 125 -0.89 10.19 16.45
C GLN A 125 -1.97 9.14 16.27
N GLU A 126 -2.39 8.93 15.02
CA GLU A 126 -3.31 7.88 14.61
C GLU A 126 -2.81 7.20 13.33
N ILE A 127 -3.18 5.94 13.15
CA ILE A 127 -2.92 5.18 11.94
C ILE A 127 -4.26 4.68 11.41
N TYR A 128 -4.68 5.22 10.30
CA TYR A 128 -5.98 4.92 9.69
C TYR A 128 -6.00 3.58 8.96
N GLY A 129 -4.88 3.18 8.41
CA GLY A 129 -4.72 1.90 7.74
C GLY A 129 -3.27 1.57 7.47
N VAL A 130 -3.01 0.34 7.16
CA VAL A 130 -1.74 -0.18 6.67
C VAL A 130 -1.98 -0.77 5.30
N TYR A 131 -1.05 -0.58 4.43
CA TYR A 131 -1.11 -1.01 3.06
C TYR A 131 0.21 -1.70 2.72
N ALA A 132 0.14 -2.94 2.36
CA ALA A 132 1.30 -3.71 1.95
C ALA A 132 1.38 -3.76 0.42
N GLU A 133 2.56 -3.53 -0.10
CA GLU A 133 2.84 -3.65 -1.53
C GLU A 133 4.08 -4.51 -1.72
N ALA A 134 4.02 -5.41 -2.69
CA ALA A 134 5.15 -6.18 -3.15
C ALA A 134 5.30 -6.06 -4.66
N LEU A 135 6.50 -5.81 -5.12
CA LEU A 135 6.82 -5.79 -6.54
C LEU A 135 7.32 -7.17 -6.96
N VAL A 136 6.60 -7.81 -7.86
CA VAL A 136 6.84 -9.19 -8.24
C VAL A 136 6.89 -9.38 -9.76
N ARG A 137 7.66 -10.36 -10.19
CA ARG A 137 7.65 -10.86 -11.57
C ARG A 137 7.98 -12.35 -11.60
N ARG A 138 7.64 -13.02 -12.65
CA ARG A 138 8.12 -14.38 -12.90
C ARG A 138 9.25 -14.39 -13.94
N GLU A 139 10.13 -15.35 -13.76
CA GLU A 139 11.09 -15.76 -14.80
C GLU A 139 10.66 -17.09 -15.40
N GLY A 140 11.00 -17.27 -16.68
CA GLY A 140 10.65 -18.48 -17.43
C GLY A 140 9.23 -18.49 -18.01
N LEU A 141 8.84 -19.62 -18.59
CA LEU A 141 7.62 -19.77 -19.37
C LEU A 141 6.44 -20.35 -18.56
N LEU A 142 6.71 -20.96 -17.41
CA LEU A 142 5.67 -21.57 -16.58
C LEU A 142 4.86 -20.51 -15.86
N THR A 143 3.55 -20.68 -15.82
CA THR A 143 2.66 -19.82 -15.04
C THR A 143 2.81 -20.16 -13.56
N HIS A 144 3.02 -19.12 -12.76
CA HIS A 144 3.07 -19.21 -11.30
C HIS A 144 1.98 -18.34 -10.69
N THR A 145 1.51 -18.73 -9.53
CA THR A 145 0.57 -17.93 -8.75
C THR A 145 1.18 -17.56 -7.41
N GLY A 146 0.84 -16.38 -6.94
CA GLY A 146 1.31 -15.89 -5.66
C GLY A 146 0.35 -14.90 -5.02
N ARG A 147 0.67 -14.46 -3.83
CA ARG A 147 -0.11 -13.48 -3.07
C ARG A 147 0.72 -12.84 -1.96
N ILE A 148 0.35 -11.63 -1.59
CA ILE A 148 0.85 -11.03 -0.36
C ILE A 148 0.21 -11.74 0.82
N LYS A 149 0.99 -11.96 1.87
CA LYS A 149 0.58 -12.58 3.12
C LYS A 149 0.95 -11.68 4.28
N ALA A 150 0.08 -11.58 5.25
CA ALA A 150 0.35 -10.88 6.50
C ALA A 150 0.02 -11.80 7.68
N THR A 151 0.91 -11.85 8.67
CA THR A 151 0.70 -12.60 9.90
C THR A 151 0.84 -11.67 11.11
N ARG A 152 0.01 -11.89 12.12
CA ARG A 152 0.11 -11.22 13.39
C ARG A 152 -0.36 -12.13 14.51
N GLY A 153 0.57 -12.54 15.38
CA GLY A 153 0.29 -13.58 16.37
C GLY A 153 -0.09 -14.89 15.69
N SER A 154 -1.25 -15.45 16.03
CA SER A 154 -1.77 -16.68 15.42
C SER A 154 -2.63 -16.43 14.17
N LEU A 155 -2.87 -15.20 13.79
CA LEU A 155 -3.72 -14.87 12.66
C LEU A 155 -2.89 -14.68 11.38
N THR A 156 -3.38 -15.29 10.31
CA THR A 156 -2.86 -15.14 8.95
C THR A 156 -3.91 -14.53 8.06
N LEU A 157 -3.53 -13.49 7.32
CA LEU A 157 -4.33 -12.89 6.26
C LEU A 157 -3.63 -13.11 4.93
N ASN A 158 -4.39 -13.56 3.97
CA ASN A 158 -3.93 -13.78 2.62
C ASN A 158 -4.58 -12.74 1.69
N GLY A 159 -3.77 -12.09 0.88
CA GLY A 159 -4.23 -11.31 -0.26
C GLY A 159 -4.86 -12.20 -1.33
N THR A 160 -5.37 -11.58 -2.36
CA THR A 160 -5.89 -12.31 -3.53
C THR A 160 -4.75 -13.07 -4.21
N THR A 161 -4.97 -14.37 -4.46
CA THR A 161 -4.03 -15.15 -5.28
C THR A 161 -4.12 -14.74 -6.73
N MET A 162 -3.02 -14.35 -7.31
CA MET A 162 -2.93 -13.82 -8.68
C MET A 162 -1.89 -14.59 -9.50
N SER A 163 -2.06 -14.59 -10.81
CA SER A 163 -1.01 -15.06 -11.73
C SER A 163 0.11 -14.03 -11.78
N VAL A 164 1.33 -14.49 -11.60
CA VAL A 164 2.52 -13.63 -11.66
C VAL A 164 2.95 -13.43 -13.10
N ASP A 165 3.01 -12.18 -13.54
CA ASP A 165 3.38 -11.80 -14.90
C ASP A 165 4.91 -11.85 -15.14
N PRO A 166 5.37 -11.97 -16.40
CA PRO A 166 6.80 -11.88 -16.71
C PRO A 166 7.36 -10.45 -16.58
N THR A 167 6.51 -9.45 -16.49
CA THR A 167 6.86 -8.05 -16.23
C THR A 167 6.66 -7.73 -14.76
N TRP A 168 7.42 -6.78 -14.22
CA TRP A 168 7.25 -6.31 -12.86
C TRP A 168 5.84 -5.74 -12.65
N ARG A 169 5.19 -6.21 -11.60
CA ARG A 169 3.85 -5.80 -11.20
C ARG A 169 3.78 -5.61 -9.69
N ALA A 170 3.12 -4.54 -9.29
CA ALA A 170 2.79 -4.32 -7.89
C ALA A 170 1.56 -5.15 -7.50
N GLU A 171 1.70 -5.96 -6.48
CA GLU A 171 0.60 -6.62 -5.78
C GLU A 171 0.36 -5.96 -4.43
N ARG A 172 -0.87 -6.01 -3.93
CA ARG A 172 -1.31 -5.17 -2.82
C ARG A 172 -2.21 -5.92 -1.85
N LEU A 173 -2.06 -5.60 -0.57
CA LEU A 173 -2.91 -6.07 0.51
C LEU A 173 -3.25 -4.91 1.45
N GLU A 174 -4.53 -4.66 1.62
CA GLU A 174 -5.04 -3.62 2.52
C GLU A 174 -5.34 -4.19 3.90
N LEU A 175 -4.82 -3.52 4.91
CA LEU A 175 -5.02 -3.84 6.33
C LEU A 175 -5.60 -2.60 7.03
N ILE A 176 -6.85 -2.26 6.74
CA ILE A 176 -7.50 -1.07 7.28
C ILE A 176 -7.55 -1.09 8.82
N ARG A 177 -7.71 -2.28 9.39
CA ARG A 177 -7.71 -2.49 10.84
C ARG A 177 -6.71 -3.58 11.22
N ASP A 178 -6.26 -3.52 12.46
CA ASP A 178 -5.48 -4.59 13.05
C ASP A 178 -6.27 -5.91 12.99
N PRO A 179 -5.81 -6.88 12.22
CA PRO A 179 -6.57 -8.11 11.99
C PRO A 179 -6.76 -8.94 13.25
N LEU A 180 -5.84 -8.84 14.22
CA LEU A 180 -5.92 -9.60 15.47
C LEU A 180 -6.99 -9.06 16.42
N THR A 181 -7.21 -7.76 16.44
CA THR A 181 -8.10 -7.10 17.40
C THR A 181 -9.32 -6.43 16.79
N GLY A 182 -9.38 -6.29 15.45
CA GLY A 182 -10.41 -5.56 14.73
C GLY A 182 -10.42 -4.04 14.97
N SER A 183 -9.49 -3.54 15.78
CA SER A 183 -9.42 -2.13 16.13
C SER A 183 -8.44 -1.35 15.26
N ARG A 184 -8.40 -0.02 15.41
CA ARG A 184 -7.45 0.84 14.69
C ARG A 184 -6.01 0.43 14.98
N TRP A 185 -5.16 0.66 14.02
CA TRP A 185 -3.73 0.48 14.17
C TRP A 185 -3.13 1.50 15.14
N THR A 186 -2.12 1.09 15.86
CA THR A 186 -1.22 1.96 16.62
C THR A 186 0.22 1.59 16.28
N LYS A 187 1.16 2.49 16.54
CA LYS A 187 2.59 2.18 16.38
C LYS A 187 2.98 0.90 17.13
N ALA A 188 2.51 0.76 18.37
CA ALA A 188 2.80 -0.42 19.17
C ALA A 188 2.27 -1.72 18.52
N LYS A 189 1.09 -1.67 17.90
CA LYS A 189 0.51 -2.83 17.23
C LYS A 189 1.27 -3.20 15.96
N LEU A 190 1.74 -2.23 15.18
CA LEU A 190 2.58 -2.49 14.02
C LEU A 190 3.88 -3.18 14.41
N LEU A 191 4.52 -2.72 15.50
CA LEU A 191 5.77 -3.27 15.98
C LEU A 191 5.60 -4.57 16.79
N ALA A 192 4.37 -4.95 17.18
CA ALA A 192 4.09 -6.13 17.99
C ALA A 192 3.94 -7.41 17.14
N GLY A 193 4.92 -7.70 16.29
CA GLY A 193 5.00 -8.96 15.55
C GLY A 193 4.07 -9.02 14.33
N LEU A 194 3.82 -7.88 13.67
CA LEU A 194 3.31 -7.90 12.30
C LEU A 194 4.43 -8.35 11.37
N GLU A 195 4.18 -9.41 10.62
CA GLU A 195 5.02 -9.84 9.52
C GLU A 195 4.22 -9.71 8.22
N ILE A 196 4.86 -9.19 7.19
CA ILE A 196 4.28 -9.09 5.85
C ILE A 196 5.28 -9.69 4.88
N GLY A 197 4.78 -10.41 3.91
CA GLY A 197 5.64 -11.07 2.95
C GLY A 197 4.89 -11.53 1.72
N TYR A 198 5.51 -12.39 0.97
CA TYR A 198 4.97 -12.94 -0.26
C TYR A 198 5.02 -14.47 -0.24
N GLU A 199 3.92 -15.08 -0.66
CA GLU A 199 3.78 -16.53 -0.83
C GLU A 199 3.67 -16.86 -2.31
N ARG A 200 4.56 -17.72 -2.79
CA ARG A 200 4.38 -18.44 -4.05
C ARG A 200 3.52 -19.67 -3.79
N VAL A 201 2.34 -19.72 -4.39
CA VAL A 201 1.35 -20.79 -4.17
C VAL A 201 1.60 -21.98 -5.10
N SER A 202 2.06 -21.72 -6.35
CA SER A 202 2.34 -22.77 -7.35
C SER A 202 3.42 -22.35 -8.33
#